data_56d23924c99dbe19b0b1b5bba5b37819
#
_entry.id   56d23924c99dbe19b0b1b5bba5b37819
#
_cell.length_a   1.000
_cell.length_b   1.000
_cell.length_c   1.000
_cell.angle_alpha   90.00
_cell.angle_beta   90.00
_cell.angle_gamma   90.00
#
_symmetry.space_group_name_H-M   'P 1'
#
loop_
_entity.id
_entity.type
_entity.pdbx_description
1 polymer ?
#
loop_
_entity_poly.entity_id
_entity_poly.type
_entity_poly.pdbx_seq_one_letter_code
_entity_poly.pdbx_strand_id
1 'polypeptide(L)'
;MKINTSLKVKVWLLSFLHLLVDGICAYTIFNRLYITESNTIIIIVFIGYNTLAFLSQPLFGYIMDKIGNENIVLTISLIMLVVGSAFPLSRYLSLFLIGIGNAMFHIVGGKYSIYLSCDKLAYLGLFVSLGACGLALGTYLYKSIVLKIFVVLTLILGSICHFRKDEIIIVEPKPSFKISDKKKMKCIMLLILAVTIRAIMGKTTTPLFEATPDVLIVIALFASLGKAFGGILADFIGIRWTVMLTLPLSLIGYFFFRSNLYIYLFSTLLFNTTMPLTLFLSNKMFQYYEGFSFGLLASVLFIGYLIGELYVYLNLPYLLLLCVSIVLTLFIILYVNRKVEKSV
;
A
#
# COMPACT_ATOMS: atom_id res chain seq x y z
N MET A 1 21.14 16.49 -4.52
CA MET A 1 20.66 16.38 -5.92
C MET A 1 19.36 17.17 -6.03
N LYS A 2 19.27 18.23 -6.85
CA LYS A 2 17.98 18.95 -7.02
C LYS A 2 17.05 18.04 -7.84
N ILE A 3 16.02 17.51 -7.19
CA ILE A 3 15.02 16.69 -7.87
C ILE A 3 14.21 17.57 -8.84
N ASN A 4 14.12 17.12 -10.09
CA ASN A 4 13.44 17.82 -11.16
C ASN A 4 11.97 18.07 -10.81
N THR A 5 11.49 19.30 -10.98
CA THR A 5 10.07 19.68 -10.73
C THR A 5 9.10 18.79 -11.52
N SER A 6 9.51 18.36 -12.71
CA SER A 6 8.75 17.46 -13.57
C SER A 6 8.47 16.12 -12.90
N LEU A 7 9.46 15.52 -12.25
CA LEU A 7 9.32 14.25 -11.54
C LEU A 7 8.34 14.35 -10.35
N LYS A 8 8.35 15.48 -9.63
CA LYS A 8 7.37 15.73 -8.55
C LYS A 8 5.93 15.75 -9.06
N VAL A 9 5.70 16.42 -10.20
CA VAL A 9 4.38 16.42 -10.85
C VAL A 9 3.97 15.02 -11.27
N LYS A 10 4.90 14.21 -11.81
CA LYS A 10 4.60 12.81 -12.18
C LYS A 10 4.16 11.99 -10.98
N VAL A 11 4.81 12.12 -9.82
CA VAL A 11 4.40 11.39 -8.61
C VAL A 11 3.03 11.85 -8.09
N TRP A 12 2.70 13.13 -8.19
CA TRP A 12 1.35 13.60 -7.89
C TRP A 12 0.31 12.97 -8.81
N LEU A 13 0.55 12.94 -10.12
CA LEU A 13 -0.34 12.30 -11.09
C LEU A 13 -0.49 10.79 -10.82
N LEU A 14 0.62 10.09 -10.55
CA LEU A 14 0.60 8.67 -10.20
C LEU A 14 -0.15 8.41 -8.89
N SER A 15 -0.08 9.33 -7.93
CA SER A 15 -0.83 9.20 -6.67
C SER A 15 -2.35 9.35 -6.90
N PHE A 16 -2.79 10.28 -7.74
CA PHE A 16 -4.20 10.36 -8.15
C PHE A 16 -4.63 9.17 -9.00
N LEU A 17 -3.78 8.70 -9.92
CA LEU A 17 -4.04 7.45 -10.64
C LEU A 17 -4.18 6.26 -9.69
N HIS A 18 -3.43 6.21 -8.60
CA HIS A 18 -3.54 5.14 -7.60
C HIS A 18 -4.93 5.10 -6.96
N LEU A 19 -5.50 6.26 -6.63
CA LEU A 19 -6.89 6.35 -6.16
C LEU A 19 -7.87 5.75 -7.19
N LEU A 20 -7.71 6.09 -8.46
CA LEU A 20 -8.60 5.61 -9.52
C LEU A 20 -8.41 4.11 -9.79
N VAL A 21 -7.18 3.63 -9.84
CA VAL A 21 -6.83 2.22 -10.10
C VAL A 21 -7.38 1.32 -9.01
N ASP A 22 -7.10 1.62 -7.73
CA ASP A 22 -7.63 0.83 -6.62
C ASP A 22 -9.15 0.95 -6.52
N GLY A 23 -9.71 2.12 -6.84
CA GLY A 23 -11.15 2.34 -6.93
C GLY A 23 -11.81 1.49 -8.01
N ILE A 24 -11.23 1.42 -9.21
CA ILE A 24 -11.69 0.56 -10.31
C ILE A 24 -11.65 -0.91 -9.91
N CYS A 25 -10.54 -1.36 -9.32
CA CYS A 25 -10.37 -2.74 -8.91
C CYS A 25 -11.40 -3.14 -7.84
N ALA A 26 -11.53 -2.35 -6.78
CA ALA A 26 -12.49 -2.60 -5.71
C ALA A 26 -13.93 -2.59 -6.25
N TYR A 27 -14.29 -1.56 -7.02
CA TYR A 27 -15.61 -1.49 -7.66
C TYR A 27 -15.90 -2.73 -8.49
N THR A 28 -14.98 -3.16 -9.35
CA THR A 28 -15.17 -4.31 -10.25
C THR A 28 -15.37 -5.60 -9.47
N ILE A 29 -14.58 -5.82 -8.40
CA ILE A 29 -14.70 -6.99 -7.54
C ILE A 29 -16.09 -7.02 -6.89
N PHE A 30 -16.50 -5.94 -6.23
CA PHE A 30 -17.75 -5.91 -5.49
C PHE A 30 -18.99 -5.84 -6.40
N ASN A 31 -18.93 -5.14 -7.53
CA ASN A 31 -20.05 -5.00 -8.45
C ASN A 31 -20.27 -6.21 -9.37
N ARG A 32 -19.18 -6.80 -9.88
CA ARG A 32 -19.28 -7.84 -10.92
C ARG A 32 -18.94 -9.26 -10.45
N LEU A 33 -17.97 -9.36 -9.53
CA LEU A 33 -17.41 -10.65 -9.19
C LEU A 33 -18.04 -11.27 -7.93
N TYR A 34 -18.63 -10.45 -7.04
CA TYR A 34 -19.25 -10.93 -5.81
C TYR A 34 -20.79 -11.00 -5.85
N ILE A 35 -21.45 -10.24 -6.71
CA ILE A 35 -22.88 -9.89 -6.58
C ILE A 35 -23.87 -11.05 -6.57
N THR A 36 -23.54 -12.22 -7.09
CA THR A 36 -24.52 -13.31 -7.25
C THR A 36 -24.01 -14.68 -6.83
N GLU A 37 -22.92 -14.72 -6.03
CA GLU A 37 -22.17 -15.95 -5.93
C GLU A 37 -22.18 -16.59 -4.53
N SER A 38 -21.93 -17.88 -4.51
CA SER A 38 -21.72 -18.64 -3.29
C SER A 38 -20.48 -18.13 -2.54
N ASN A 39 -20.44 -18.31 -1.23
CA ASN A 39 -19.31 -17.95 -0.38
C ASN A 39 -17.97 -18.52 -0.91
N THR A 40 -17.99 -19.71 -1.47
CA THR A 40 -16.81 -20.36 -2.06
C THR A 40 -16.25 -19.55 -3.24
N ILE A 41 -17.10 -19.05 -4.13
CA ILE A 41 -16.66 -18.23 -5.27
C ILE A 41 -16.14 -16.89 -4.81
N ILE A 42 -16.78 -16.27 -3.83
CA ILE A 42 -16.31 -15.02 -3.23
C ILE A 42 -14.90 -15.20 -2.66
N ILE A 43 -14.62 -16.28 -1.94
CA ILE A 43 -13.29 -16.60 -1.40
C ILE A 43 -12.28 -16.82 -2.54
N ILE A 44 -12.63 -17.57 -3.58
CA ILE A 44 -11.76 -17.83 -4.74
C ILE A 44 -11.41 -16.52 -5.45
N VAL A 45 -12.39 -15.66 -5.70
CA VAL A 45 -12.19 -14.35 -6.34
C VAL A 45 -11.32 -13.46 -5.46
N PHE A 46 -11.57 -13.41 -4.15
CA PHE A 46 -10.79 -12.61 -3.22
C PHE A 46 -9.32 -13.07 -3.16
N ILE A 47 -9.08 -14.36 -2.93
CA ILE A 47 -7.72 -14.91 -2.88
C ILE A 47 -7.04 -14.77 -4.24
N GLY A 48 -7.73 -15.11 -5.35
CA GLY A 48 -7.20 -15.01 -6.70
C GLY A 48 -6.78 -13.59 -7.07
N TYR A 49 -7.66 -12.61 -6.83
CA TYR A 49 -7.33 -11.21 -7.07
C TYR A 49 -6.11 -10.75 -6.25
N ASN A 50 -6.15 -10.96 -4.94
CA ASN A 50 -5.07 -10.48 -4.08
C ASN A 50 -3.74 -11.20 -4.34
N THR A 51 -3.77 -12.47 -4.74
CA THR A 51 -2.58 -13.20 -5.20
C THR A 51 -1.99 -12.54 -6.45
N LEU A 52 -2.81 -12.25 -7.44
CA LEU A 52 -2.36 -11.58 -8.67
C LEU A 52 -1.93 -10.15 -8.41
N ALA A 53 -2.68 -9.41 -7.59
CA ALA A 53 -2.44 -7.98 -7.34
C ALA A 53 -1.27 -7.71 -6.37
N PHE A 54 -1.02 -8.59 -5.40
CA PHE A 54 -0.01 -8.34 -4.36
C PHE A 54 1.16 -9.32 -4.39
N LEU A 55 0.92 -10.65 -4.47
CA LEU A 55 2.04 -11.62 -4.42
C LEU A 55 2.89 -11.61 -5.69
N SER A 56 2.36 -11.13 -6.81
CA SER A 56 3.13 -10.97 -8.05
C SER A 56 4.03 -9.72 -8.05
N GLN A 57 3.81 -8.75 -7.18
CA GLN A 57 4.53 -7.47 -7.18
C GLN A 57 6.05 -7.59 -7.03
N PRO A 58 6.62 -8.44 -6.15
CA PRO A 58 8.08 -8.58 -6.05
C PRO A 58 8.71 -9.01 -7.37
N LEU A 59 8.04 -9.92 -8.11
CA LEU A 59 8.50 -10.38 -9.41
C LEU A 59 8.50 -9.26 -10.45
N PHE A 60 7.38 -8.55 -10.59
CA PHE A 60 7.27 -7.40 -11.50
C PHE A 60 8.23 -6.27 -11.10
N GLY A 61 8.41 -6.02 -9.81
CA GLY A 61 9.35 -5.04 -9.29
C GLY A 61 10.78 -5.35 -9.69
N TYR A 62 11.21 -6.60 -9.50
CA TYR A 62 12.54 -7.05 -9.91
C TYR A 62 12.78 -6.96 -11.42
N ILE A 63 11.80 -7.38 -12.22
CA ILE A 63 11.86 -7.28 -13.68
C ILE A 63 11.98 -5.82 -14.11
N MET A 64 11.14 -4.95 -13.57
CA MET A 64 11.13 -3.53 -13.90
C MET A 64 12.44 -2.83 -13.48
N ASP A 65 12.98 -3.17 -12.31
CA ASP A 65 14.25 -2.61 -11.86
C ASP A 65 15.42 -3.03 -12.76
N LYS A 66 15.32 -4.16 -13.45
CA LYS A 66 16.33 -4.61 -14.42
C LYS A 66 16.17 -4.02 -15.82
N ILE A 67 14.93 -4.01 -16.32
CA ILE A 67 14.67 -3.69 -17.73
C ILE A 67 14.49 -2.17 -17.92
N GLY A 68 13.91 -1.47 -16.96
CA GLY A 68 13.44 -0.09 -17.14
C GLY A 68 12.11 -0.06 -17.89
N ASN A 69 11.86 1.05 -18.61
CA ASN A 69 10.65 1.28 -19.42
C ASN A 69 9.35 1.39 -18.62
N GLU A 70 9.39 2.14 -17.52
CA GLU A 70 8.24 2.36 -16.63
C GLU A 70 7.00 2.89 -17.37
N ASN A 71 7.18 3.71 -18.41
CA ASN A 71 6.06 4.27 -19.19
C ASN A 71 5.32 3.19 -19.98
N ILE A 72 6.02 2.20 -20.53
CA ILE A 72 5.40 1.07 -21.24
C ILE A 72 4.62 0.21 -20.25
N VAL A 73 5.23 -0.12 -19.10
CA VAL A 73 4.59 -0.93 -18.06
C VAL A 73 3.35 -0.21 -17.51
N LEU A 74 3.41 1.10 -17.27
CA LEU A 74 2.27 1.92 -16.89
C LEU A 74 1.14 1.80 -17.91
N THR A 75 1.45 1.99 -19.18
CA THR A 75 0.45 1.95 -20.25
C THR A 75 -0.23 0.59 -20.34
N ILE A 76 0.56 -0.50 -20.34
CA ILE A 76 0.02 -1.86 -20.35
C ILE A 76 -0.87 -2.10 -19.13
N SER A 77 -0.45 -1.67 -17.94
CA SER A 77 -1.22 -1.84 -16.72
C SER A 77 -2.58 -1.15 -16.80
N LEU A 78 -2.61 0.12 -17.28
CA LEU A 78 -3.85 0.88 -17.41
C LEU A 78 -4.79 0.29 -18.47
N ILE A 79 -4.27 -0.20 -19.60
CA ILE A 79 -5.05 -0.90 -20.61
C ILE A 79 -5.68 -2.17 -20.00
N MET A 80 -4.90 -2.98 -19.28
CA MET A 80 -5.42 -4.20 -18.64
C MET A 80 -6.53 -3.87 -17.63
N LEU A 81 -6.35 -2.83 -16.82
CA LEU A 81 -7.34 -2.38 -15.84
C LEU A 81 -8.65 -1.92 -16.51
N VAL A 82 -8.54 -1.08 -17.54
CA VAL A 82 -9.71 -0.58 -18.28
C VAL A 82 -10.43 -1.72 -18.99
N VAL A 83 -9.70 -2.58 -19.71
CA VAL A 83 -10.29 -3.72 -20.42
C VAL A 83 -10.93 -4.70 -19.44
N GLY A 84 -10.24 -5.04 -18.34
CA GLY A 84 -10.75 -5.96 -17.33
C GLY A 84 -11.97 -5.45 -16.56
N SER A 85 -12.12 -4.13 -16.40
CA SER A 85 -13.23 -3.52 -15.65
C SER A 85 -14.41 -3.09 -16.52
N ALA A 86 -14.17 -2.51 -17.70
CA ALA A 86 -15.21 -1.87 -18.52
C ALA A 86 -15.90 -2.80 -19.51
N PHE A 87 -15.23 -3.89 -19.96
CA PHE A 87 -15.77 -4.79 -20.97
C PHE A 87 -16.45 -6.02 -20.34
N PRO A 88 -17.45 -6.62 -21.04
CA PRO A 88 -18.19 -7.78 -20.55
C PRO A 88 -17.38 -9.09 -20.74
N LEU A 89 -16.26 -9.21 -20.08
CA LEU A 89 -15.40 -10.38 -20.11
C LEU A 89 -15.89 -11.47 -19.16
N SER A 90 -15.36 -12.70 -19.34
CA SER A 90 -15.54 -13.75 -18.34
C SER A 90 -14.95 -13.31 -16.99
N ARG A 91 -15.51 -13.83 -15.89
CA ARG A 91 -15.07 -13.50 -14.52
C ARG A 91 -13.57 -13.71 -14.33
N TYR A 92 -13.05 -14.84 -14.75
CA TYR A 92 -11.64 -15.18 -14.57
C TYR A 92 -10.70 -14.30 -15.40
N LEU A 93 -11.09 -13.97 -16.64
CA LEU A 93 -10.32 -13.06 -17.47
C LEU A 93 -10.34 -11.63 -16.92
N SER A 94 -11.49 -11.16 -16.47
CA SER A 94 -11.60 -9.86 -15.79
C SER A 94 -10.72 -9.82 -14.55
N LEU A 95 -10.79 -10.83 -13.67
CA LEU A 95 -9.98 -10.97 -12.47
C LEU A 95 -8.48 -10.97 -12.79
N PHE A 96 -8.06 -11.73 -13.80
CA PHE A 96 -6.66 -11.78 -14.23
C PHE A 96 -6.17 -10.40 -14.68
N LEU A 97 -6.93 -9.74 -15.56
CA LEU A 97 -6.54 -8.44 -16.11
C LEU A 97 -6.46 -7.36 -15.04
N ILE A 98 -7.47 -7.24 -14.15
CA ILE A 98 -7.43 -6.23 -13.09
C ILE A 98 -6.37 -6.55 -12.03
N GLY A 99 -6.12 -7.82 -11.71
CA GLY A 99 -5.12 -8.22 -10.73
C GLY A 99 -3.70 -7.94 -11.20
N ILE A 100 -3.34 -8.40 -12.39
CA ILE A 100 -2.00 -8.15 -12.97
C ILE A 100 -1.81 -6.67 -13.32
N GLY A 101 -2.83 -6.02 -13.91
CA GLY A 101 -2.79 -4.58 -14.19
C GLY A 101 -2.55 -3.77 -12.91
N ASN A 102 -3.23 -4.11 -11.82
CA ASN A 102 -3.03 -3.47 -10.52
C ASN A 102 -1.59 -3.68 -10.00
N ALA A 103 -1.07 -4.91 -10.03
CA ALA A 103 0.30 -5.20 -9.60
C ALA A 103 1.33 -4.37 -10.39
N MET A 104 1.22 -4.34 -11.72
CA MET A 104 2.13 -3.58 -12.57
C MET A 104 2.05 -2.07 -12.28
N PHE A 105 0.84 -1.52 -12.12
CA PHE A 105 0.65 -0.12 -11.75
C PHE A 105 1.31 0.23 -10.42
N HIS A 106 1.08 -0.59 -9.38
CA HIS A 106 1.66 -0.39 -8.05
C HIS A 106 3.19 -0.33 -8.09
N ILE A 107 3.82 -1.17 -8.90
CA ILE A 107 5.28 -1.18 -9.03
C ILE A 107 5.79 0.10 -9.70
N VAL A 108 5.13 0.57 -10.76
CA VAL A 108 5.53 1.85 -11.40
C VAL A 108 5.37 3.00 -10.43
N GLY A 109 4.19 3.20 -9.87
CA GLY A 109 3.90 4.32 -8.97
C GLY A 109 4.72 4.23 -7.67
N GLY A 110 4.87 3.03 -7.10
CA GLY A 110 5.68 2.77 -5.93
C GLY A 110 7.16 3.11 -6.15
N LYS A 111 7.74 2.70 -7.28
CA LYS A 111 9.13 3.01 -7.65
C LYS A 111 9.38 4.52 -7.72
N TYR A 112 8.54 5.26 -8.44
CA TYR A 112 8.66 6.73 -8.51
C TYR A 112 8.48 7.39 -7.15
N SER A 113 7.52 6.94 -6.35
CA SER A 113 7.23 7.51 -5.03
C SER A 113 8.36 7.24 -4.03
N ILE A 114 8.94 6.04 -4.05
CA ILE A 114 10.12 5.68 -3.26
C ILE A 114 11.33 6.52 -3.68
N TYR A 115 11.57 6.68 -4.97
CA TYR A 115 12.67 7.48 -5.46
C TYR A 115 12.60 8.92 -4.94
N LEU A 116 11.42 9.55 -5.00
CA LEU A 116 11.21 10.89 -4.46
C LEU A 116 11.18 10.95 -2.92
N SER A 117 10.93 9.84 -2.24
CA SER A 117 10.94 9.81 -0.77
C SER A 117 12.32 10.08 -0.16
N CYS A 118 13.37 9.99 -0.97
CA CYS A 118 14.72 10.42 -0.57
C CYS A 118 14.82 11.94 -0.35
N ASP A 119 13.94 12.73 -0.99
CA ASP A 119 13.80 14.18 -0.76
C ASP A 119 12.77 14.46 0.35
N LYS A 120 11.56 13.87 0.21
CA LYS A 120 10.46 14.00 1.18
C LYS A 120 9.64 12.72 1.26
N LEU A 121 9.52 12.17 2.47
CA LEU A 121 8.68 11.00 2.76
C LEU A 121 7.20 11.23 2.46
N ALA A 122 6.76 12.49 2.49
CA ALA A 122 5.38 12.88 2.15
C ALA A 122 4.93 12.36 0.78
N TYR A 123 5.83 12.28 -0.23
CA TYR A 123 5.47 11.75 -1.55
C TYR A 123 5.06 10.28 -1.49
N LEU A 124 5.81 9.48 -0.74
CA LEU A 124 5.49 8.06 -0.55
C LEU A 124 4.22 7.89 0.30
N GLY A 125 4.08 8.69 1.36
CA GLY A 125 2.89 8.71 2.20
C GLY A 125 1.63 9.06 1.40
N LEU A 126 1.70 10.07 0.52
CA LEU A 126 0.60 10.48 -0.34
C LEU A 126 0.21 9.37 -1.34
N PHE A 127 1.19 8.76 -2.00
CA PHE A 127 0.94 7.69 -2.96
C PHE A 127 0.17 6.53 -2.30
N VAL A 128 0.65 6.00 -1.18
CA VAL A 128 -0.01 4.88 -0.50
C VAL A 128 -1.32 5.27 0.20
N SER A 129 -1.50 6.56 0.52
CA SER A 129 -2.75 7.09 1.07
C SER A 129 -3.85 7.11 -0.01
N LEU A 130 -3.58 7.69 -1.17
CA LEU A 130 -4.57 7.81 -2.23
C LEU A 130 -5.02 6.45 -2.77
N GLY A 131 -4.15 5.44 -2.87
CA GLY A 131 -4.56 4.08 -3.18
C GLY A 131 -5.55 3.51 -2.16
N ALA A 132 -5.24 3.63 -0.86
CA ALA A 132 -6.14 3.17 0.18
C ALA A 132 -7.49 3.92 0.18
N CYS A 133 -7.48 5.22 -0.13
CA CYS A 133 -8.70 6.00 -0.33
C CYS A 133 -9.51 5.47 -1.51
N GLY A 134 -8.87 5.18 -2.64
CA GLY A 134 -9.49 4.60 -3.83
C GLY A 134 -10.15 3.24 -3.54
N LEU A 135 -9.43 2.35 -2.85
CA LEU A 135 -9.96 1.06 -2.40
C LEU A 135 -11.25 1.24 -1.57
N ALA A 136 -11.23 2.15 -0.58
CA ALA A 136 -12.37 2.44 0.26
C ALA A 136 -13.57 2.99 -0.53
N LEU A 137 -13.32 3.98 -1.40
CA LEU A 137 -14.35 4.58 -2.23
C LEU A 137 -14.94 3.59 -3.25
N GLY A 138 -14.10 2.79 -3.91
CA GLY A 138 -14.54 1.77 -4.86
C GLY A 138 -15.42 0.70 -4.20
N THR A 139 -15.05 0.28 -2.98
CA THR A 139 -15.84 -0.65 -2.17
C THR A 139 -17.17 -0.04 -1.73
N TYR A 140 -17.19 1.22 -1.31
CA TYR A 140 -18.41 1.88 -0.83
C TYR A 140 -19.38 2.21 -1.98
N LEU A 141 -18.83 2.65 -3.12
CA LEU A 141 -19.60 3.16 -4.26
C LEU A 141 -19.91 2.09 -5.34
N TYR A 142 -19.69 0.81 -5.08
CA TYR A 142 -19.79 -0.25 -6.09
C TYR A 142 -21.17 -0.41 -6.76
N LYS A 143 -22.24 0.15 -6.17
CA LYS A 143 -23.59 0.18 -6.73
C LYS A 143 -23.89 1.41 -7.57
N SER A 144 -22.95 2.36 -7.68
CA SER A 144 -23.14 3.65 -8.35
C SER A 144 -22.60 3.64 -9.79
N ILE A 145 -22.80 4.75 -10.53
CA ILE A 145 -22.25 4.96 -11.88
C ILE A 145 -20.76 5.37 -11.87
N VAL A 146 -20.13 5.45 -10.72
CA VAL A 146 -18.78 6.02 -10.52
C VAL A 146 -17.71 5.28 -11.33
N LEU A 147 -17.88 3.99 -11.65
CA LEU A 147 -16.92 3.25 -12.47
C LEU A 147 -16.62 3.96 -13.80
N LYS A 148 -17.65 4.47 -14.49
CA LYS A 148 -17.45 5.16 -15.78
C LYS A 148 -16.59 6.40 -15.62
N ILE A 149 -16.83 7.16 -14.54
CA ILE A 149 -16.03 8.36 -14.20
C ILE A 149 -14.59 7.97 -13.91
N PHE A 150 -14.37 6.93 -13.09
CA PHE A 150 -13.03 6.45 -12.75
C PHE A 150 -12.27 5.98 -14.00
N VAL A 151 -12.90 5.25 -14.90
CA VAL A 151 -12.29 4.79 -16.15
C VAL A 151 -11.91 5.98 -17.04
N VAL A 152 -12.80 6.95 -17.25
CA VAL A 152 -12.49 8.13 -18.07
C VAL A 152 -11.34 8.94 -17.48
N LEU A 153 -11.36 9.21 -16.17
CA LEU A 153 -10.28 9.94 -15.51
C LEU A 153 -8.96 9.16 -15.57
N THR A 154 -9.00 7.83 -15.45
CA THR A 154 -7.79 6.99 -15.58
C THR A 154 -7.19 7.08 -16.97
N LEU A 155 -8.00 7.09 -18.03
CA LEU A 155 -7.54 7.26 -19.39
C LEU A 155 -6.91 8.65 -19.60
N ILE A 156 -7.54 9.72 -19.09
CA ILE A 156 -7.03 11.09 -19.20
C ILE A 156 -5.69 11.23 -18.46
N LEU A 157 -5.66 10.89 -17.18
CA LEU A 157 -4.45 11.04 -16.36
C LEU A 157 -3.34 10.08 -16.83
N GLY A 158 -3.69 8.86 -17.23
CA GLY A 158 -2.76 7.89 -17.78
C GLY A 158 -2.10 8.39 -19.07
N SER A 159 -2.87 8.99 -19.97
CA SER A 159 -2.34 9.62 -21.19
C SER A 159 -1.38 10.74 -20.85
N ILE A 160 -1.74 11.62 -19.91
CA ILE A 160 -0.84 12.71 -19.46
C ILE A 160 0.46 12.12 -18.90
N CYS A 161 0.39 11.07 -18.07
CA CYS A 161 1.60 10.42 -17.54
C CYS A 161 2.45 9.77 -18.61
N HIS A 162 1.82 9.12 -19.62
CA HIS A 162 2.53 8.46 -20.72
C HIS A 162 3.34 9.45 -21.56
N PHE A 163 2.74 10.60 -21.92
CA PHE A 163 3.41 11.62 -22.76
C PHE A 163 4.47 12.43 -22.00
N ARG A 164 4.49 12.37 -20.66
CA ARG A 164 5.56 12.94 -19.87
C ARG A 164 6.76 11.99 -19.85
N LYS A 165 7.84 12.36 -20.55
CA LYS A 165 9.10 11.60 -20.61
C LYS A 165 9.99 11.83 -19.38
N ASP A 166 9.41 11.84 -18.19
CA ASP A 166 10.16 11.98 -16.94
C ASP A 166 10.65 10.60 -16.50
N GLU A 167 11.84 10.25 -16.89
CA GLU A 167 12.46 8.97 -16.54
C GLU A 167 13.34 9.11 -15.30
N ILE A 168 13.33 8.07 -14.49
CA ILE A 168 14.32 7.93 -13.42
C ILE A 168 15.64 7.62 -14.09
N ILE A 169 16.65 8.48 -13.90
CA ILE A 169 17.99 8.22 -14.41
C ILE A 169 18.54 7.00 -13.69
N ILE A 170 18.66 5.91 -14.42
CA ILE A 170 19.26 4.69 -13.91
C ILE A 170 20.77 4.83 -14.00
N VAL A 171 21.43 4.82 -12.86
CA VAL A 171 22.90 4.78 -12.81
C VAL A 171 23.35 3.38 -13.21
N GLU A 172 24.06 3.24 -14.31
CA GLU A 172 24.70 1.98 -14.73
C GLU A 172 26.19 1.97 -14.38
N PRO A 173 26.76 0.80 -14.04
CA PRO A 173 26.13 -0.51 -13.91
C PRO A 173 25.42 -0.68 -12.57
N LYS A 174 24.21 -1.28 -12.61
CA LYS A 174 23.50 -1.66 -11.39
C LYS A 174 24.30 -2.73 -10.63
N PRO A 175 24.51 -2.58 -9.32
CA PRO A 175 25.16 -3.62 -8.54
C PRO A 175 24.36 -4.93 -8.64
N SER A 176 25.08 -6.07 -8.59
CA SER A 176 24.40 -7.36 -8.56
C SER A 176 23.43 -7.43 -7.38
N PHE A 177 22.23 -7.99 -7.62
CA PHE A 177 21.25 -8.24 -6.56
C PHE A 177 21.80 -9.31 -5.60
N LYS A 178 22.64 -8.87 -4.67
CA LYS A 178 23.19 -9.73 -3.63
C LYS A 178 23.08 -9.03 -2.29
N ILE A 179 22.26 -9.58 -1.41
CA ILE A 179 22.22 -9.19 -0.01
C ILE A 179 23.23 -10.08 0.73
N SER A 180 24.50 -9.76 0.58
CA SER A 180 25.58 -10.51 1.26
C SER A 180 25.77 -10.06 2.72
N ASP A 181 25.27 -8.89 3.09
CA ASP A 181 25.39 -8.36 4.45
C ASP A 181 24.30 -8.93 5.36
N LYS A 182 24.72 -9.78 6.31
CA LYS A 182 23.85 -10.37 7.34
C LYS A 182 23.07 -9.31 8.13
N LYS A 183 23.64 -8.11 8.33
CA LYS A 183 22.96 -7.01 9.06
C LYS A 183 21.82 -6.43 8.24
N LYS A 184 22.02 -6.22 6.93
CA LYS A 184 20.95 -5.76 6.01
C LYS A 184 19.84 -6.81 5.94
N MET A 185 20.19 -8.09 5.79
CA MET A 185 19.19 -9.18 5.77
C MET A 185 18.36 -9.18 7.06
N LYS A 186 18.99 -9.05 8.24
CA LYS A 186 18.26 -8.95 9.52
C LYS A 186 17.29 -7.78 9.53
N CYS A 187 17.69 -6.61 9.04
CA CYS A 187 16.80 -5.44 8.98
C CYS A 187 15.60 -5.68 8.06
N ILE A 188 15.80 -6.31 6.90
CA ILE A 188 14.73 -6.67 5.97
C ILE A 188 13.75 -7.64 6.62
N MET A 189 14.22 -8.71 7.26
CA MET A 189 13.36 -9.67 7.95
C MET A 189 12.54 -9.03 9.07
N LEU A 190 13.14 -8.09 9.82
CA LEU A 190 12.42 -7.32 10.83
C LEU A 190 11.36 -6.40 10.23
N LEU A 191 11.63 -5.75 9.10
CA LEU A 191 10.64 -4.92 8.41
C LEU A 191 9.49 -5.78 7.86
N ILE A 192 9.79 -6.94 7.28
CA ILE A 192 8.78 -7.93 6.87
C ILE A 192 7.88 -8.28 8.07
N LEU A 193 8.48 -8.63 9.20
CA LEU A 193 7.75 -8.94 10.43
C LEU A 193 6.86 -7.76 10.87
N ALA A 194 7.38 -6.54 10.91
CA ALA A 194 6.61 -5.35 11.31
C ALA A 194 5.41 -5.08 10.38
N VAL A 195 5.59 -5.28 9.06
CA VAL A 195 4.51 -5.11 8.08
C VAL A 195 3.47 -6.22 8.19
N THR A 196 3.89 -7.48 8.39
CA THR A 196 3.00 -8.61 8.65
C THR A 196 2.14 -8.36 9.89
N ILE A 197 2.76 -7.99 11.00
CA ILE A 197 2.09 -7.69 12.28
C ILE A 197 1.08 -6.54 12.08
N ARG A 198 1.48 -5.47 11.39
CA ARG A 198 0.58 -4.35 11.09
C ARG A 198 -0.64 -4.79 10.27
N ALA A 199 -0.46 -5.67 9.29
CA ALA A 199 -1.56 -6.18 8.46
C ALA A 199 -2.51 -7.07 9.28
N ILE A 200 -1.99 -7.93 10.16
CA ILE A 200 -2.78 -8.71 11.13
C ILE A 200 -3.60 -7.76 12.00
N MET A 201 -2.96 -6.74 12.57
CA MET A 201 -3.63 -5.76 13.43
C MET A 201 -4.72 -4.98 12.68
N GLY A 202 -4.47 -4.58 11.43
CA GLY A 202 -5.46 -3.90 10.59
C GLY A 202 -6.73 -4.72 10.39
N LYS A 203 -6.63 -6.06 10.42
CA LYS A 203 -7.77 -6.96 10.32
C LYS A 203 -8.42 -7.27 11.68
N THR A 204 -7.62 -7.45 12.71
CA THR A 204 -8.10 -7.89 14.03
C THR A 204 -8.59 -6.76 14.92
N THR A 205 -8.18 -5.51 14.65
CA THR A 205 -8.63 -4.35 15.42
C THR A 205 -10.05 -3.97 15.01
N THR A 206 -11.04 -4.47 15.74
CA THR A 206 -12.45 -4.17 15.52
C THR A 206 -12.95 -3.16 16.54
N PRO A 207 -13.81 -2.20 16.16
CA PRO A 207 -14.45 -1.29 17.10
C PRO A 207 -15.42 -2.05 18.02
N LEU A 208 -15.75 -1.45 19.18
CA LEU A 208 -16.79 -1.94 20.09
C LEU A 208 -18.14 -1.21 19.91
N PHE A 209 -18.23 -0.33 18.92
CA PHE A 209 -19.47 0.30 18.48
C PHE A 209 -19.96 -0.33 17.19
N GLU A 210 -21.21 -0.08 16.83
CA GLU A 210 -21.80 -0.59 15.58
C GLU A 210 -21.06 0.00 14.36
N ALA A 211 -20.52 -0.88 13.53
CA ALA A 211 -19.77 -0.52 12.33
C ALA A 211 -20.67 -0.62 11.09
N THR A 212 -21.55 0.37 10.92
CA THR A 212 -22.35 0.51 9.69
C THR A 212 -21.45 0.74 8.46
N PRO A 213 -21.92 0.51 7.21
CA PRO A 213 -21.13 0.78 6.01
C PRO A 213 -20.57 2.23 5.97
N ASP A 214 -21.32 3.22 6.44
CA ASP A 214 -20.88 4.61 6.51
C ASP A 214 -19.75 4.81 7.53
N VAL A 215 -19.81 4.12 8.64
CA VAL A 215 -18.75 4.13 9.65
C VAL A 215 -17.50 3.42 9.12
N LEU A 216 -17.65 2.30 8.43
CA LEU A 216 -16.52 1.56 7.85
C LEU A 216 -15.76 2.37 6.80
N ILE A 217 -16.47 3.12 5.93
CA ILE A 217 -15.79 4.01 4.97
C ILE A 217 -15.02 5.11 5.69
N VAL A 218 -15.57 5.71 6.74
CA VAL A 218 -14.88 6.74 7.53
C VAL A 218 -13.63 6.16 8.19
N ILE A 219 -13.68 4.97 8.78
CA ILE A 219 -12.52 4.27 9.36
C ILE A 219 -11.44 4.06 8.28
N ALA A 220 -11.82 3.60 7.08
CA ALA A 220 -10.89 3.38 5.98
C ALA A 220 -10.26 4.68 5.47
N LEU A 221 -11.01 5.79 5.45
CA LEU A 221 -10.49 7.11 5.10
C LEU A 221 -9.49 7.62 6.15
N PHE A 222 -9.76 7.43 7.45
CA PHE A 222 -8.79 7.79 8.51
C PHE A 222 -7.52 6.93 8.45
N ALA A 223 -7.64 5.64 8.14
CA ALA A 223 -6.48 4.78 7.87
C ALA A 223 -5.67 5.27 6.66
N SER A 224 -6.36 5.72 5.61
CA SER A 224 -5.75 6.33 4.43
C SER A 224 -5.00 7.61 4.78
N LEU A 225 -5.67 8.57 5.44
CA LEU A 225 -5.07 9.84 5.87
C LEU A 225 -3.85 9.63 6.78
N GLY A 226 -3.89 8.62 7.64
CA GLY A 226 -2.76 8.26 8.51
C GLY A 226 -1.48 7.96 7.73
N LYS A 227 -1.59 7.35 6.56
CA LYS A 227 -0.43 7.07 5.68
C LYS A 227 0.19 8.36 5.15
N ALA A 228 -0.62 9.31 4.66
CA ALA A 228 -0.11 10.62 4.24
C ALA A 228 0.48 11.39 5.41
N PHE A 229 -0.24 11.43 6.54
CA PHE A 229 0.21 12.10 7.75
C PHE A 229 1.54 11.55 8.28
N GLY A 230 1.75 10.22 8.21
CA GLY A 230 3.00 9.60 8.61
C GLY A 230 4.21 10.06 7.79
N GLY A 231 4.07 10.17 6.47
CA GLY A 231 5.11 10.72 5.60
C GLY A 231 5.41 12.19 5.90
N ILE A 232 4.35 13.01 6.02
CA ILE A 232 4.47 14.44 6.33
C ILE A 232 5.11 14.65 7.70
N LEU A 233 4.62 13.96 8.72
CA LEU A 233 5.13 14.11 10.09
C LEU A 233 6.61 13.71 10.17
N ALA A 234 7.00 12.64 9.48
CA ALA A 234 8.40 12.20 9.44
C ALA A 234 9.33 13.20 8.72
N ASP A 235 8.83 13.97 7.76
CA ASP A 235 9.58 15.06 7.14
C ASP A 235 9.83 16.22 8.12
N PHE A 236 8.94 16.45 9.08
CA PHE A 236 9.07 17.54 10.07
C PHE A 236 9.90 17.15 11.31
N ILE A 237 9.64 15.97 11.89
CA ILE A 237 10.24 15.57 13.16
C ILE A 237 11.14 14.33 13.09
N GLY A 238 11.27 13.76 11.87
CA GLY A 238 12.03 12.54 11.64
C GLY A 238 11.28 11.26 12.01
N ILE A 239 11.74 10.14 11.43
CA ILE A 239 11.12 8.80 11.60
C ILE A 239 11.04 8.41 13.08
N ARG A 240 12.13 8.63 13.82
CA ARG A 240 12.24 8.26 15.22
C ARG A 240 11.11 8.88 16.05
N TRP A 241 10.96 10.20 16.02
CA TRP A 241 9.95 10.90 16.81
C TRP A 241 8.54 10.61 16.33
N THR A 242 8.35 10.44 15.02
CA THR A 242 7.06 10.05 14.47
C THR A 242 6.54 8.76 15.11
N VAL A 243 7.35 7.68 15.10
CA VAL A 243 6.89 6.39 15.66
C VAL A 243 6.78 6.43 17.20
N MET A 244 7.67 7.16 17.88
CA MET A 244 7.63 7.32 19.34
C MET A 244 6.39 8.07 19.83
N LEU A 245 5.84 8.96 19.00
CA LEU A 245 4.62 9.71 19.31
C LEU A 245 3.38 8.91 18.90
N THR A 246 3.33 8.42 17.65
CA THR A 246 2.09 7.92 17.07
C THR A 246 1.70 6.51 17.55
N LEU A 247 2.67 5.61 17.71
CA LEU A 247 2.36 4.25 18.11
C LEU A 247 1.89 4.11 19.58
N PRO A 248 2.53 4.75 20.58
CA PRO A 248 2.00 4.70 21.95
C PRO A 248 0.62 5.34 22.08
N LEU A 249 0.38 6.49 21.41
CA LEU A 249 -0.94 7.12 21.42
C LEU A 249 -2.00 6.26 20.77
N SER A 250 -1.69 5.58 19.64
CA SER A 250 -2.61 4.64 19.02
C SER A 250 -2.92 3.44 19.93
N LEU A 251 -1.91 2.94 20.66
CA LEU A 251 -2.09 1.87 21.64
C LEU A 251 -3.05 2.27 22.76
N ILE A 252 -2.85 3.44 23.34
CA ILE A 252 -3.72 3.96 24.42
C ILE A 252 -5.15 4.08 23.92
N GLY A 253 -5.36 4.66 22.74
CA GLY A 253 -6.70 4.83 22.17
C GLY A 253 -7.39 3.51 21.87
N TYR A 254 -6.71 2.56 21.26
CA TYR A 254 -7.29 1.23 20.99
C TYR A 254 -7.49 0.40 22.25
N PHE A 255 -6.66 0.54 23.26
CA PHE A 255 -6.75 -0.23 24.49
C PHE A 255 -7.91 0.23 25.38
N PHE A 256 -7.97 1.54 25.67
CA PHE A 256 -8.90 2.09 26.65
C PHE A 256 -10.19 2.66 26.04
N PHE A 257 -10.19 3.08 24.78
CA PHE A 257 -11.26 3.90 24.21
C PHE A 257 -11.83 3.36 22.90
N ARG A 258 -11.73 2.06 22.66
CA ARG A 258 -12.20 1.40 21.45
C ARG A 258 -13.73 1.52 21.21
N SER A 259 -14.49 1.83 22.23
CA SER A 259 -15.93 2.11 22.16
C SER A 259 -16.27 3.54 21.71
N ASN A 260 -15.31 4.46 21.76
CA ASN A 260 -15.49 5.84 21.31
C ASN A 260 -15.05 5.99 19.85
N LEU A 261 -16.01 6.32 18.97
CA LEU A 261 -15.77 6.47 17.54
C LEU A 261 -14.59 7.43 17.22
N TYR A 262 -14.58 8.62 17.81
CA TYR A 262 -13.60 9.65 17.48
C TYR A 262 -12.19 9.25 17.90
N ILE A 263 -12.05 8.67 19.09
CA ILE A 263 -10.74 8.20 19.58
C ILE A 263 -10.27 7.01 18.77
N TYR A 264 -11.18 6.10 18.40
CA TYR A 264 -10.89 4.98 17.52
C TYR A 264 -10.40 5.44 16.14
N LEU A 265 -11.05 6.41 15.51
CA LEU A 265 -10.66 7.00 14.23
C LEU A 265 -9.27 7.64 14.33
N PHE A 266 -9.02 8.42 15.39
CA PHE A 266 -7.73 9.03 15.61
C PHE A 266 -6.62 7.99 15.84
N SER A 267 -6.90 6.94 16.61
CA SER A 267 -5.99 5.81 16.82
C SER A 267 -5.67 5.09 15.52
N THR A 268 -6.67 4.91 14.64
CA THR A 268 -6.53 4.32 13.31
C THR A 268 -5.61 5.19 12.42
N LEU A 269 -5.80 6.50 12.44
CA LEU A 269 -4.92 7.43 11.74
C LEU A 269 -3.47 7.28 12.25
N LEU A 270 -3.25 7.36 13.56
CA LEU A 270 -1.91 7.29 14.16
C LEU A 270 -1.22 5.95 13.88
N PHE A 271 -1.93 4.83 13.97
CA PHE A 271 -1.38 3.50 13.70
C PHE A 271 -0.89 3.36 12.25
N ASN A 272 -1.61 3.95 11.29
CA ASN A 272 -1.28 3.88 9.87
C ASN A 272 -0.11 4.77 9.43
N THR A 273 0.41 5.65 10.30
CA THR A 273 1.59 6.49 10.01
C THR A 273 2.83 5.67 9.67
N THR A 274 2.92 4.43 10.14
CA THR A 274 4.11 3.58 9.97
C THR A 274 4.30 3.04 8.55
N MET A 275 3.28 3.09 7.68
CA MET A 275 3.36 2.50 6.35
C MET A 275 4.43 3.14 5.44
N PRO A 276 4.45 4.45 5.20
CA PRO A 276 5.49 5.05 4.38
C PRO A 276 6.88 4.88 5.01
N LEU A 277 6.98 4.86 6.35
CA LEU A 277 8.25 4.72 7.06
C LEU A 277 8.88 3.34 6.81
N THR A 278 8.09 2.26 6.89
CA THR A 278 8.59 0.90 6.64
C THR A 278 9.00 0.71 5.18
N LEU A 279 8.25 1.28 4.23
CA LEU A 279 8.60 1.25 2.80
C LEU A 279 9.92 1.99 2.53
N PHE A 280 10.08 3.19 3.08
CA PHE A 280 11.31 3.97 2.96
C PHE A 280 12.53 3.23 3.54
N LEU A 281 12.40 2.70 4.75
CA LEU A 281 13.48 1.96 5.41
C LEU A 281 13.85 0.68 4.63
N SER A 282 12.88 -0.02 4.05
CA SER A 282 13.13 -1.17 3.19
C SER A 282 13.94 -0.78 1.96
N ASN A 283 13.57 0.34 1.31
CA ASN A 283 14.31 0.80 0.13
C ASN A 283 15.77 1.13 0.45
N LYS A 284 16.07 1.69 1.62
CA LYS A 284 17.46 1.91 2.06
C LYS A 284 18.29 0.64 2.18
N MET A 285 17.62 -0.51 2.36
CA MET A 285 18.30 -1.82 2.38
C MET A 285 18.57 -2.37 0.97
N PHE A 286 17.64 -2.08 0.03
CA PHE A 286 17.66 -2.66 -1.32
C PHE A 286 18.27 -1.77 -2.39
N GLN A 287 18.87 -0.68 -2.09
CA GLN A 287 19.48 0.33 -3.01
C GLN A 287 19.45 -0.06 -4.51
N TYR A 288 18.90 0.77 -5.38
CA TYR A 288 18.71 0.53 -6.83
C TYR A 288 17.64 -0.52 -7.22
N TYR A 289 16.92 -1.07 -6.25
CA TYR A 289 15.84 -2.04 -6.47
C TYR A 289 14.53 -1.54 -5.82
N GLU A 290 14.12 -0.31 -6.19
CA GLU A 290 12.97 0.40 -5.61
C GLU A 290 11.65 -0.33 -5.89
N GLY A 291 11.49 -0.85 -7.12
CA GLY A 291 10.30 -1.63 -7.50
C GLY A 291 10.21 -2.94 -6.72
N PHE A 292 11.32 -3.66 -6.61
CA PHE A 292 11.35 -4.89 -5.81
C PHE A 292 11.08 -4.62 -4.34
N SER A 293 11.70 -3.58 -3.77
CA SER A 293 11.52 -3.21 -2.36
C SER A 293 10.06 -2.86 -2.04
N PHE A 294 9.42 -2.09 -2.91
CA PHE A 294 7.99 -1.77 -2.78
C PHE A 294 7.12 -3.02 -2.87
N GLY A 295 7.32 -3.82 -3.93
CA GLY A 295 6.55 -5.04 -4.18
C GLY A 295 6.67 -6.07 -3.06
N LEU A 296 7.86 -6.23 -2.48
CA LEU A 296 8.10 -7.15 -1.36
C LEU A 296 7.23 -6.80 -0.15
N LEU A 297 7.22 -5.54 0.28
CA LEU A 297 6.41 -5.14 1.43
C LEU A 297 4.92 -5.11 1.12
N ALA A 298 4.54 -4.83 -0.12
CA ALA A 298 3.15 -4.92 -0.55
C ALA A 298 2.64 -6.38 -0.54
N SER A 299 3.46 -7.34 -0.99
CA SER A 299 3.09 -8.76 -0.93
C SER A 299 2.92 -9.27 0.50
N VAL A 300 3.78 -8.82 1.40
CA VAL A 300 3.72 -9.18 2.83
C VAL A 300 2.45 -8.66 3.51
N LEU A 301 1.90 -7.53 3.07
CA LEU A 301 0.61 -7.04 3.57
C LEU A 301 -0.52 -8.04 3.34
N PHE A 302 -0.56 -8.67 2.18
CA PHE A 302 -1.60 -9.66 1.88
C PHE A 302 -1.42 -10.93 2.72
N ILE A 303 -0.17 -11.40 2.90
CA ILE A 303 0.11 -12.53 3.79
C ILE A 303 -0.35 -12.23 5.23
N GLY A 304 -0.01 -11.06 5.74
CA GLY A 304 -0.43 -10.64 7.07
C GLY A 304 -1.96 -10.50 7.20
N TYR A 305 -2.64 -10.03 6.14
CA TYR A 305 -4.10 -9.99 6.11
C TYR A 305 -4.71 -11.40 6.22
N LEU A 306 -4.20 -12.39 5.48
CA LEU A 306 -4.67 -13.78 5.56
C LEU A 306 -4.45 -14.39 6.96
N ILE A 307 -3.30 -14.11 7.59
CA ILE A 307 -3.05 -14.52 8.97
C ILE A 307 -4.04 -13.83 9.92
N GLY A 308 -4.35 -12.56 9.69
CA GLY A 308 -5.35 -11.82 10.45
C GLY A 308 -6.76 -12.41 10.33
N GLU A 309 -7.17 -12.86 9.13
CA GLU A 309 -8.44 -13.58 8.92
C GLU A 309 -8.48 -14.88 9.75
N LEU A 310 -7.41 -15.67 9.71
CA LEU A 310 -7.30 -16.88 10.49
C LEU A 310 -7.33 -16.58 12.00
N TYR A 311 -6.69 -15.51 12.45
CA TYR A 311 -6.69 -15.07 13.84
C TYR A 311 -8.11 -14.74 14.33
N VAL A 312 -8.90 -14.02 13.53
CA VAL A 312 -10.30 -13.69 13.81
C VAL A 312 -11.14 -14.95 13.83
N TYR A 313 -10.95 -15.86 12.87
CA TYR A 313 -11.66 -17.13 12.80
C TYR A 313 -11.42 -18.01 14.04
N LEU A 314 -10.19 -18.06 14.55
CA LEU A 314 -9.82 -18.80 15.75
C LEU A 314 -10.21 -18.10 17.07
N ASN A 315 -10.80 -16.92 16.98
CA ASN A 315 -11.26 -16.11 18.12
C ASN A 315 -10.18 -15.90 19.20
N LEU A 316 -8.96 -15.59 18.80
CA LEU A 316 -7.81 -15.46 19.69
C LEU A 316 -7.82 -14.11 20.45
N PRO A 317 -7.14 -14.03 21.63
CA PRO A 317 -7.24 -12.86 22.51
C PRO A 317 -6.64 -11.57 21.89
N TYR A 318 -7.48 -10.57 21.67
CA TYR A 318 -7.15 -9.31 21.01
C TYR A 318 -6.11 -8.45 21.75
N LEU A 319 -6.30 -8.27 23.08
CA LEU A 319 -5.49 -7.30 23.84
C LEU A 319 -4.00 -7.64 23.87
N LEU A 320 -3.67 -8.91 24.03
CA LEU A 320 -2.29 -9.37 24.02
C LEU A 320 -1.65 -9.11 22.66
N LEU A 321 -2.36 -9.45 21.57
CA LEU A 321 -1.90 -9.20 20.21
C LEU A 321 -1.67 -7.71 19.98
N LEU A 322 -2.59 -6.84 20.40
CA LEU A 322 -2.49 -5.40 20.26
C LEU A 322 -1.21 -4.86 20.92
N CYS A 323 -1.01 -5.17 22.21
CA CYS A 323 0.14 -4.67 22.97
C CYS A 323 1.47 -5.14 22.35
N VAL A 324 1.59 -6.46 22.14
CA VAL A 324 2.81 -7.05 21.56
C VAL A 324 3.10 -6.49 20.18
N SER A 325 2.08 -6.36 19.34
CA SER A 325 2.24 -5.89 17.96
C SER A 325 2.73 -4.46 17.87
N ILE A 326 2.12 -3.55 18.61
CA ILE A 326 2.49 -2.12 18.56
C ILE A 326 3.88 -1.92 19.18
N VAL A 327 4.16 -2.52 20.32
CA VAL A 327 5.47 -2.42 20.98
C VAL A 327 6.58 -3.01 20.09
N LEU A 328 6.35 -4.19 19.51
CA LEU A 328 7.32 -4.83 18.64
C LEU A 328 7.57 -4.01 17.36
N THR A 329 6.51 -3.47 16.74
CA THR A 329 6.63 -2.59 15.56
C THR A 329 7.43 -1.33 15.88
N LEU A 330 7.19 -0.70 17.04
CA LEU A 330 7.94 0.45 17.51
C LEU A 330 9.43 0.13 17.61
N PHE A 331 9.80 -0.93 18.32
CA PHE A 331 11.21 -1.33 18.49
C PHE A 331 11.87 -1.70 17.16
N ILE A 332 11.18 -2.40 16.28
CA ILE A 332 11.71 -2.75 14.95
C ILE A 332 12.05 -1.49 14.15
N ILE A 333 11.09 -0.56 14.04
CA ILE A 333 11.32 0.66 13.24
C ILE A 333 12.48 1.48 13.84
N LEU A 334 12.52 1.66 15.16
CA LEU A 334 13.62 2.37 15.82
C LEU A 334 14.97 1.71 15.61
N TYR A 335 15.03 0.38 15.71
CA TYR A 335 16.25 -0.39 15.48
C TYR A 335 16.76 -0.25 14.04
N VAL A 336 15.85 -0.43 13.06
CA VAL A 336 16.22 -0.35 11.64
C VAL A 336 16.61 1.06 11.27
N ASN A 337 15.86 2.08 11.72
CA ASN A 337 16.16 3.48 11.46
C ASN A 337 17.57 3.84 11.97
N ARG A 338 17.92 3.44 13.20
CA ARG A 338 19.26 3.65 13.76
C ARG A 338 20.36 2.96 12.93
N LYS A 339 20.06 1.84 12.29
CA LYS A 339 21.03 1.14 11.41
C LYS A 339 21.21 1.86 10.09
N VAL A 340 20.11 2.39 9.53
CA VAL A 340 20.15 3.23 8.30
C VAL A 340 20.97 4.48 8.55
N GLU A 341 20.71 5.23 9.64
CA GLU A 341 21.43 6.45 9.99
C GLU A 341 22.95 6.24 10.19
N LYS A 342 23.36 5.05 10.63
CA LYS A 342 24.78 4.70 10.81
C LYS A 342 25.47 4.20 9.54
N SER A 343 24.71 3.92 8.49
CA SER A 343 25.24 3.42 7.21
C SER A 343 25.39 4.52 6.16
N VAL A 344 24.88 5.71 6.46
CA VAL A 344 25.05 6.97 5.72
C VAL A 344 26.20 7.76 6.35
#